data_787a504ed1cd13ede8b308b085dcbe53
#
_entry.id   787a504ed1cd13ede8b308b085dcbe53
#
_cell.length_a   1.000
_cell.length_b   1.000
_cell.length_c   1.000
_cell.angle_alpha   90.00
_cell.angle_beta   90.00
_cell.angle_gamma   90.00
#
_symmetry.space_group_name_H-M   'P 1'
#
loop_
_entity.id
_entity.type
_entity.pdbx_description
1 polymer ?
#
loop_
_entity_poly.entity_id
_entity_poly.type
_entity_poly.pdbx_seq_one_letter_code
_entity_poly.pdbx_strand_id
1 'polypeptide(L)'
;MPVITEIEDLRRIYKRRVPKMFYDYAESGSWTEQTFRENSSDFDKLYFRQRVAVDMDNRSTRSTMIGRDVAMPVALAPVGLTGMQCADGEIKAARAAEKFGVPFTLSTMSICSIEDVAENTTAPFWFQVYTLKDDDFMQRLFDRARAAQCSAIVITVDLQVLGQRHKDLKNGLSAPPKLTPASIANMMTKVRWGLGMLGTKRRFFGNIVGHAEGVEDPSSLSTWTAQAFDPSLDWDRIRQFKKMWGGPLIIKGIIEPEDAIQALNVGADAIIVSNHGGRQLDGALSSVRALPAILDAVGDKIEVHLDSGIRSGQDALKAVAMGAKGTYIGRAFTYGLGAMGEEGVTRALEVIHKEMEISMAFCGHTDINTVDRSILHIPKGFSGDWET
;
A
#
# COMPACT_ATOMS: atom_id res chain seq x y z
N MET A 1 -17.06 14.40 18.14
CA MET A 1 -15.95 13.82 17.35
C MET A 1 -15.23 14.95 16.64
N PRO A 2 -13.92 14.86 16.39
CA PRO A 2 -13.24 15.86 15.58
C PRO A 2 -13.84 15.88 14.16
N VAL A 3 -13.94 17.05 13.56
CA VAL A 3 -14.33 17.20 12.16
C VAL A 3 -13.13 16.78 11.33
N ILE A 4 -13.33 15.84 10.40
CA ILE A 4 -12.30 15.33 9.48
C ILE A 4 -12.71 15.75 8.07
N THR A 5 -11.89 16.56 7.45
CA THR A 5 -12.11 17.10 6.11
C THR A 5 -11.02 16.71 5.11
N GLU A 6 -9.85 16.36 5.62
CA GLU A 6 -8.68 15.98 4.83
C GLU A 6 -7.88 14.86 5.52
N ILE A 7 -7.02 14.17 4.79
CA ILE A 7 -6.16 13.10 5.32
C ILE A 7 -5.18 13.61 6.39
N GLU A 8 -4.76 14.86 6.30
CA GLU A 8 -3.88 15.49 7.28
C GLU A 8 -4.53 15.60 8.68
N ASP A 9 -5.86 15.81 8.77
CA ASP A 9 -6.57 15.80 10.05
C ASP A 9 -6.43 14.44 10.76
N LEU A 10 -6.56 13.35 10.00
CA LEU A 10 -6.33 11.99 10.51
C LEU A 10 -4.88 11.79 10.95
N ARG A 11 -3.90 12.30 10.18
CA ARG A 11 -2.47 12.21 10.53
C ARG A 11 -2.16 12.93 11.84
N ARG A 12 -2.74 14.10 12.08
CA ARG A 12 -2.55 14.86 13.33
C ARG A 12 -3.09 14.09 14.54
N ILE A 13 -4.25 13.43 14.41
CA ILE A 13 -4.84 12.61 15.48
C ILE A 13 -4.01 11.34 15.69
N TYR A 14 -3.63 10.66 14.62
CA TYR A 14 -2.79 9.48 14.62
C TYR A 14 -1.49 9.71 15.39
N LYS A 15 -0.76 10.79 15.10
CA LYS A 15 0.48 11.19 15.78
C LYS A 15 0.32 11.31 17.30
N ARG A 16 -0.87 11.72 17.77
CA ARG A 16 -1.15 11.87 19.20
C ARG A 16 -1.53 10.54 19.87
N ARG A 17 -2.17 9.62 19.14
CA ARG A 17 -2.79 8.40 19.68
C ARG A 17 -1.87 7.18 19.66
N VAL A 18 -0.99 7.08 18.69
CA VAL A 18 -0.11 5.92 18.48
C VAL A 18 1.27 6.19 19.07
N PRO A 19 1.96 5.18 19.63
CA PRO A 19 3.34 5.33 20.08
C PRO A 19 4.25 5.84 18.97
N LYS A 20 5.19 6.73 19.37
CA LYS A 20 6.10 7.40 18.42
C LYS A 20 6.83 6.44 17.50
N MET A 21 7.29 5.30 18.02
CA MET A 21 8.01 4.30 17.22
C MET A 21 7.16 3.76 16.06
N PHE A 22 5.89 3.48 16.28
CA PHE A 22 4.98 2.99 15.25
C PHE A 22 4.50 4.11 14.32
N TYR A 23 4.27 5.32 14.85
CA TYR A 23 4.03 6.50 14.04
C TYR A 23 5.19 6.75 13.07
N ASP A 24 6.42 6.82 13.58
CA ASP A 24 7.61 7.06 12.79
C ASP A 24 7.88 5.93 11.77
N TYR A 25 7.56 4.68 12.13
CA TYR A 25 7.63 3.55 11.19
C TYR A 25 6.78 3.80 9.94
N ALA A 26 5.53 4.24 10.09
CA ALA A 26 4.68 4.57 8.96
C ALA A 26 5.12 5.85 8.23
N GLU A 27 5.62 6.84 8.97
CA GLU A 27 5.95 8.19 8.49
C GLU A 27 7.44 8.34 8.10
N SER A 28 8.17 7.26 7.87
CA SER A 28 9.57 7.31 7.45
C SER A 28 9.76 6.98 5.98
N GLY A 29 10.71 7.68 5.35
CA GLY A 29 11.41 7.28 4.14
C GLY A 29 12.79 6.75 4.46
N SER A 30 13.55 6.35 3.44
CA SER A 30 14.95 5.94 3.53
C SER A 30 15.88 7.15 3.51
N TRP A 31 17.04 7.04 4.16
CA TRP A 31 18.13 8.01 4.19
C TRP A 31 17.68 9.47 4.35
N THR A 32 17.81 10.29 3.29
CA THR A 32 17.45 11.72 3.32
C THR A 32 15.96 11.99 3.13
N GLU A 33 15.17 10.96 2.82
CA GLU A 33 13.75 11.06 2.53
C GLU A 33 13.42 11.92 1.29
N GLN A 34 14.34 12.02 0.30
CA GLN A 34 14.08 12.77 -0.93
C GLN A 34 12.92 12.16 -1.71
N THR A 35 13.03 10.88 -2.09
CA THR A 35 11.97 10.15 -2.82
C THR A 35 10.65 10.16 -2.05
N PHE A 36 10.70 10.04 -0.71
CA PHE A 36 9.50 10.12 0.13
C PHE A 36 8.77 11.47 -0.04
N ARG A 37 9.51 12.59 -0.06
CA ARG A 37 8.91 13.92 -0.27
C ARG A 37 8.44 14.11 -1.70
N GLU A 38 9.24 13.71 -2.68
CA GLU A 38 8.93 13.86 -4.10
C GLU A 38 7.70 13.06 -4.52
N ASN A 39 7.47 11.90 -3.93
CA ASN A 39 6.26 11.10 -4.18
C ASN A 39 4.96 11.90 -4.02
N SER A 40 4.90 12.84 -3.07
CA SER A 40 3.72 13.70 -2.90
C SER A 40 3.85 15.01 -3.65
N SER A 41 5.02 15.67 -3.61
CA SER A 41 5.20 16.98 -4.23
C SER A 41 5.18 16.95 -5.77
N ASP A 42 5.43 15.81 -6.40
CA ASP A 42 5.32 15.70 -7.84
C ASP A 42 3.86 15.66 -8.32
N PHE A 43 2.92 15.20 -7.51
CA PHE A 43 1.49 15.39 -7.81
C PHE A 43 1.10 16.87 -7.85
N ASP A 44 1.73 17.74 -7.04
CA ASP A 44 1.45 19.17 -7.04
C ASP A 44 1.87 19.87 -8.34
N LYS A 45 2.77 19.26 -9.12
CA LYS A 45 3.21 19.77 -10.43
C LYS A 45 2.23 19.48 -11.56
N LEU A 46 1.24 18.62 -11.35
CA LEU A 46 0.18 18.32 -12.28
C LEU A 46 -1.04 19.20 -11.97
N TYR A 47 -1.51 20.01 -12.95
CA TYR A 47 -2.62 20.93 -12.74
C TYR A 47 -3.85 20.45 -13.49
N PHE A 48 -5.02 20.52 -12.84
CA PHE A 48 -6.29 20.21 -13.50
C PHE A 48 -6.69 21.28 -14.52
N ARG A 49 -7.33 20.83 -15.59
CA ARG A 49 -8.00 21.69 -16.58
C ARG A 49 -9.48 21.78 -16.23
N GLN A 50 -9.86 22.88 -15.62
CA GLN A 50 -11.25 23.12 -15.26
C GLN A 50 -12.13 23.29 -16.51
N ARG A 51 -13.31 22.66 -16.48
CA ARG A 51 -14.36 22.81 -17.48
C ARG A 51 -15.61 23.39 -16.82
N VAL A 52 -16.37 24.16 -17.57
CA VAL A 52 -17.61 24.83 -17.12
C VAL A 52 -18.77 24.53 -18.06
N ALA A 53 -20.00 24.67 -17.54
CA ALA A 53 -21.22 24.46 -18.30
C ALA A 53 -21.33 23.06 -18.94
N VAL A 54 -20.88 22.04 -18.22
CA VAL A 54 -21.05 20.61 -18.55
C VAL A 54 -22.08 20.04 -17.61
N ASP A 55 -23.03 19.26 -18.14
CA ASP A 55 -23.99 18.54 -17.28
C ASP A 55 -23.27 17.52 -16.40
N MET A 56 -23.50 17.62 -15.09
CA MET A 56 -22.84 16.81 -14.08
C MET A 56 -23.81 15.86 -13.34
N ASP A 57 -24.98 15.60 -13.90
CA ASP A 57 -25.87 14.59 -13.35
C ASP A 57 -25.29 13.16 -13.54
N ASN A 58 -25.68 12.25 -12.62
CA ASN A 58 -25.31 10.83 -12.70
C ASN A 58 -23.81 10.54 -12.67
N ARG A 59 -23.03 11.27 -11.83
CA ARG A 59 -21.60 11.01 -11.65
C ARG A 59 -21.33 9.63 -11.03
N SER A 60 -20.27 8.97 -11.50
CA SER A 60 -19.83 7.67 -11.00
C SER A 60 -18.31 7.59 -10.93
N THR A 61 -17.81 7.16 -9.78
CA THR A 61 -16.40 6.79 -9.59
C THR A 61 -16.20 5.28 -9.69
N ARG A 62 -17.28 4.50 -9.99
CA ARG A 62 -17.19 3.04 -10.11
C ARG A 62 -16.28 2.65 -11.25
N SER A 63 -15.45 1.64 -11.00
CA SER A 63 -14.49 1.10 -11.97
C SER A 63 -14.27 -0.40 -11.73
N THR A 64 -13.26 -0.96 -12.38
CA THR A 64 -12.81 -2.34 -12.14
C THR A 64 -11.31 -2.35 -11.83
N MET A 65 -10.89 -3.27 -10.96
CA MET A 65 -9.48 -3.56 -10.66
C MET A 65 -9.30 -5.09 -10.60
N ILE A 66 -8.39 -5.63 -11.39
CA ILE A 66 -8.14 -7.08 -11.49
C ILE A 66 -9.45 -7.85 -11.67
N GLY A 67 -10.25 -7.42 -12.64
CA GLY A 67 -11.53 -8.07 -12.98
C GLY A 67 -12.63 -7.95 -11.93
N ARG A 68 -12.50 -7.10 -10.91
CA ARG A 68 -13.49 -6.89 -9.86
C ARG A 68 -14.05 -5.48 -9.88
N ASP A 69 -15.36 -5.36 -9.71
CA ASP A 69 -16.02 -4.07 -9.55
C ASP A 69 -15.57 -3.41 -8.22
N VAL A 70 -15.27 -2.11 -8.31
CA VAL A 70 -14.86 -1.29 -7.17
C VAL A 70 -15.66 0.02 -7.14
N ALA A 71 -15.90 0.53 -5.93
CA ALA A 71 -16.62 1.80 -5.74
C ALA A 71 -15.84 3.01 -6.29
N MET A 72 -14.52 2.92 -6.29
CA MET A 72 -13.57 3.86 -6.88
C MET A 72 -12.25 3.12 -7.18
N PRO A 73 -11.40 3.58 -8.14
CA PRO A 73 -10.14 2.91 -8.48
C PRO A 73 -9.05 3.16 -7.42
N VAL A 74 -9.35 2.81 -6.17
CA VAL A 74 -8.44 2.94 -5.02
C VAL A 74 -8.51 1.66 -4.19
N ALA A 75 -7.34 1.09 -3.86
CA ALA A 75 -7.19 -0.06 -2.97
C ALA A 75 -6.39 0.31 -1.71
N LEU A 76 -6.57 -0.43 -0.62
CA LEU A 76 -5.68 -0.33 0.53
C LEU A 76 -4.40 -1.13 0.27
N ALA A 77 -3.26 -0.42 0.29
CA ALA A 77 -1.94 -1.01 0.05
C ALA A 77 -1.53 -2.00 1.15
N PRO A 78 -0.65 -2.97 0.86
CA PRO A 78 -0.07 -3.81 1.89
C PRO A 78 0.83 -2.98 2.82
N VAL A 79 0.52 -2.99 4.11
CA VAL A 79 1.29 -2.30 5.14
C VAL A 79 1.63 -3.29 6.25
N GLY A 80 2.91 -3.49 6.51
CA GLY A 80 3.37 -4.29 7.64
C GLY A 80 3.08 -3.61 8.98
N LEU A 81 2.98 -4.39 10.05
CA LEU A 81 2.77 -3.90 11.42
C LEU A 81 1.49 -3.03 11.59
N THR A 82 0.47 -3.24 10.75
CA THR A 82 -0.77 -2.47 10.82
C THR A 82 -1.50 -2.71 12.15
N GLY A 83 -1.47 -3.93 12.68
CA GLY A 83 -1.99 -4.28 14.00
C GLY A 83 -1.28 -3.59 15.16
N MET A 84 -0.05 -3.09 14.97
CA MET A 84 0.66 -2.27 15.95
C MET A 84 0.25 -0.78 15.90
N GLN A 85 -0.37 -0.35 14.83
CA GLN A 85 -0.95 1.00 14.74
C GLN A 85 -2.28 1.09 15.51
N CYS A 86 -3.05 0.01 15.48
CA CYS A 86 -4.30 -0.17 16.21
C CYS A 86 -4.51 -1.67 16.42
N ALA A 87 -4.91 -2.10 17.60
CA ALA A 87 -5.23 -3.51 17.86
C ALA A 87 -6.19 -4.07 16.81
N ASP A 88 -5.91 -5.27 16.30
CA ASP A 88 -6.65 -5.91 15.19
C ASP A 88 -6.74 -5.03 13.93
N GLY A 89 -5.67 -4.30 13.63
CA GLY A 89 -5.67 -3.23 12.63
C GLY A 89 -5.97 -3.73 11.23
N GLU A 90 -5.40 -4.85 10.81
CA GLU A 90 -5.63 -5.43 9.49
C GLU A 90 -7.09 -5.86 9.32
N ILE A 91 -7.70 -6.47 10.34
CA ILE A 91 -9.12 -6.85 10.33
C ILE A 91 -10.00 -5.61 10.18
N LYS A 92 -9.71 -4.55 10.94
CA LYS A 92 -10.46 -3.28 10.88
C LYS A 92 -10.33 -2.60 9.53
N ALA A 93 -9.13 -2.61 8.95
CA ALA A 93 -8.88 -2.05 7.63
C ALA A 93 -9.61 -2.85 6.53
N ALA A 94 -9.56 -4.20 6.60
CA ALA A 94 -10.25 -5.07 5.66
C ALA A 94 -11.78 -4.88 5.71
N ARG A 95 -12.38 -4.80 6.91
CA ARG A 95 -13.81 -4.52 7.09
C ARG A 95 -14.23 -3.16 6.53
N ALA A 96 -13.43 -2.13 6.77
CA ALA A 96 -13.71 -0.80 6.24
C ALA A 96 -13.64 -0.80 4.70
N ALA A 97 -12.65 -1.48 4.12
CA ALA A 97 -12.50 -1.63 2.67
C ALA A 97 -13.67 -2.41 2.06
N GLU A 98 -14.05 -3.54 2.66
CA GLU A 98 -15.20 -4.35 2.25
C GLU A 98 -16.50 -3.54 2.24
N LYS A 99 -16.80 -2.84 3.34
CA LYS A 99 -18.01 -2.01 3.47
C LYS A 99 -18.03 -0.86 2.45
N PHE A 100 -16.87 -0.31 2.13
CA PHE A 100 -16.75 0.77 1.15
C PHE A 100 -16.79 0.25 -0.30
N GLY A 101 -16.49 -1.01 -0.53
CA GLY A 101 -16.43 -1.63 -1.85
C GLY A 101 -15.11 -1.37 -2.57
N VAL A 102 -13.98 -1.38 -1.86
CA VAL A 102 -12.63 -1.26 -2.43
C VAL A 102 -11.75 -2.45 -1.99
N PRO A 103 -10.72 -2.83 -2.76
CA PRO A 103 -9.84 -3.93 -2.38
C PRO A 103 -8.99 -3.61 -1.15
N PHE A 104 -8.76 -4.64 -0.33
CA PHE A 104 -7.78 -4.63 0.76
C PHE A 104 -6.63 -5.59 0.41
N THR A 105 -5.40 -5.19 0.70
CA THR A 105 -4.21 -6.06 0.55
C THR A 105 -3.58 -6.33 1.89
N LEU A 106 -3.59 -7.59 2.32
CA LEU A 106 -2.92 -8.03 3.55
C LEU A 106 -1.43 -8.25 3.29
N SER A 107 -0.56 -7.77 4.17
CA SER A 107 0.89 -7.99 4.07
C SER A 107 1.32 -9.31 4.69
N THR A 108 2.36 -9.97 4.17
CA THR A 108 3.06 -11.07 4.86
C THR A 108 3.51 -10.66 6.26
N MET A 109 3.94 -9.40 6.43
CA MET A 109 4.41 -8.85 7.69
C MET A 109 3.28 -8.18 8.50
N SER A 110 2.07 -8.72 8.42
CA SER A 110 0.93 -8.29 9.22
C SER A 110 0.91 -8.93 10.60
N ILE A 111 0.26 -8.27 11.55
CA ILE A 111 0.03 -8.80 12.90
C ILE A 111 -1.14 -9.78 12.91
N CYS A 112 -2.22 -9.49 12.19
CA CYS A 112 -3.29 -10.46 11.96
C CYS A 112 -2.86 -11.43 10.86
N SER A 113 -3.20 -12.71 10.99
CA SER A 113 -2.93 -13.73 9.98
C SER A 113 -3.89 -13.64 8.79
N ILE A 114 -3.62 -14.42 7.75
CA ILE A 114 -4.54 -14.61 6.60
C ILE A 114 -5.89 -15.09 7.11
N GLU A 115 -5.89 -16.08 8.01
CA GLU A 115 -7.08 -16.68 8.61
C GLU A 115 -7.85 -15.68 9.46
N ASP A 116 -7.14 -14.88 10.27
CA ASP A 116 -7.76 -13.83 11.08
C ASP A 116 -8.58 -12.84 10.23
N VAL A 117 -8.05 -12.45 9.06
CA VAL A 117 -8.78 -11.56 8.16
C VAL A 117 -9.94 -12.28 7.50
N ALA A 118 -9.73 -13.51 6.98
CA ALA A 118 -10.76 -14.30 6.31
C ALA A 118 -11.95 -14.62 7.23
N GLU A 119 -11.71 -14.93 8.51
CA GLU A 119 -12.76 -15.18 9.50
C GLU A 119 -13.59 -13.93 9.86
N ASN A 120 -13.08 -12.75 9.54
CA ASN A 120 -13.66 -11.47 9.95
C ASN A 120 -14.17 -10.61 8.78
N THR A 121 -14.09 -11.11 7.55
CA THR A 121 -14.59 -10.48 6.32
C THR A 121 -15.31 -11.51 5.46
N THR A 122 -16.17 -11.07 4.56
CA THR A 122 -16.86 -11.93 3.59
C THR A 122 -16.37 -11.72 2.16
N ALA A 123 -15.86 -10.53 1.85
CA ALA A 123 -15.26 -10.23 0.56
C ALA A 123 -13.83 -10.80 0.46
N PRO A 124 -13.47 -11.41 -0.68
CA PRO A 124 -12.10 -11.83 -0.93
C PRO A 124 -11.16 -10.61 -0.92
N PHE A 125 -9.96 -10.79 -0.36
CA PHE A 125 -8.92 -9.78 -0.32
C PHE A 125 -7.68 -10.24 -1.11
N TRP A 126 -6.71 -9.34 -1.31
CA TRP A 126 -5.42 -9.67 -1.91
C TRP A 126 -4.39 -9.95 -0.80
N PHE A 127 -3.48 -10.87 -1.08
CA PHE A 127 -2.40 -11.18 -0.15
C PHE A 127 -1.04 -10.81 -0.74
N GLN A 128 -0.31 -9.93 -0.06
CA GLN A 128 1.03 -9.52 -0.48
C GLN A 128 2.08 -10.45 0.12
N VAL A 129 2.98 -10.88 -0.74
CA VAL A 129 4.05 -11.83 -0.41
C VAL A 129 5.40 -11.17 -0.65
N TYR A 130 6.26 -11.24 0.36
CA TYR A 130 7.70 -11.08 0.16
C TYR A 130 8.30 -12.44 -0.23
N THR A 131 9.28 -12.40 -1.11
CA THR A 131 9.97 -13.60 -1.54
C THR A 131 10.94 -14.05 -0.46
N LEU A 132 10.77 -15.27 -0.02
CA LEU A 132 11.56 -15.89 1.02
C LEU A 132 12.35 -17.07 0.43
N LYS A 133 13.47 -17.43 1.07
CA LYS A 133 14.35 -18.51 0.60
C LYS A 133 13.74 -19.90 0.72
N ASP A 134 12.82 -20.08 1.67
CA ASP A 134 12.17 -21.36 1.97
C ASP A 134 10.97 -21.60 1.04
N ASP A 135 11.14 -22.51 0.09
CA ASP A 135 10.11 -22.87 -0.89
C ASP A 135 8.90 -23.55 -0.28
N ASP A 136 9.12 -24.39 0.70
CA ASP A 136 8.04 -25.10 1.38
C ASP A 136 7.19 -24.11 2.18
N PHE A 137 7.83 -23.11 2.80
CA PHE A 137 7.11 -22.04 3.47
C PHE A 137 6.34 -21.16 2.47
N MET A 138 6.93 -20.83 1.32
CA MET A 138 6.24 -20.10 0.25
C MET A 138 5.03 -20.88 -0.26
N GLN A 139 5.17 -22.20 -0.47
CA GLN A 139 4.04 -23.04 -0.88
C GLN A 139 2.92 -23.03 0.18
N ARG A 140 3.26 -23.19 1.45
CA ARG A 140 2.30 -23.11 2.55
C ARG A 140 1.58 -21.76 2.60
N LEU A 141 2.28 -20.63 2.36
CA LEU A 141 1.65 -19.30 2.29
C LEU A 141 0.62 -19.22 1.15
N PHE A 142 0.95 -19.76 -0.04
CA PHE A 142 0.01 -19.79 -1.16
C PHE A 142 -1.18 -20.72 -0.89
N ASP A 143 -0.97 -21.86 -0.24
CA ASP A 143 -2.04 -22.79 0.15
C ASP A 143 -3.01 -22.14 1.15
N ARG A 144 -2.47 -21.44 2.16
CA ARG A 144 -3.27 -20.67 3.13
C ARG A 144 -4.04 -19.54 2.45
N ALA A 145 -3.41 -18.81 1.53
CA ALA A 145 -4.08 -17.76 0.76
C ALA A 145 -5.22 -18.31 -0.10
N ARG A 146 -5.05 -19.48 -0.73
CA ARG A 146 -6.14 -20.17 -1.47
C ARG A 146 -7.27 -20.62 -0.54
N ALA A 147 -6.93 -21.22 0.60
CA ALA A 147 -7.92 -21.64 1.59
C ALA A 147 -8.74 -20.47 2.13
N ALA A 148 -8.11 -19.30 2.30
CA ALA A 148 -8.75 -18.05 2.69
C ALA A 148 -9.44 -17.32 1.53
N GLN A 149 -9.50 -17.93 0.34
CA GLN A 149 -10.12 -17.34 -0.87
C GLN A 149 -9.56 -15.98 -1.27
N CYS A 150 -8.26 -15.75 -1.05
CA CYS A 150 -7.60 -14.57 -1.59
C CYS A 150 -7.75 -14.52 -3.11
N SER A 151 -8.19 -13.39 -3.66
CA SER A 151 -8.48 -13.27 -5.10
C SER A 151 -7.27 -12.94 -5.96
N ALA A 152 -6.17 -12.49 -5.38
CA ALA A 152 -4.89 -12.28 -6.06
C ALA A 152 -3.73 -12.33 -5.06
N ILE A 153 -2.55 -12.65 -5.56
CA ILE A 153 -1.27 -12.49 -4.84
C ILE A 153 -0.57 -11.25 -5.37
N VAL A 154 0.03 -10.48 -4.45
CA VAL A 154 0.86 -9.32 -4.76
C VAL A 154 2.31 -9.63 -4.39
N ILE A 155 3.16 -9.95 -5.36
CA ILE A 155 4.60 -10.15 -5.11
C ILE A 155 5.29 -8.81 -5.09
N THR A 156 6.00 -8.53 -3.99
CA THR A 156 6.78 -7.30 -3.82
C THR A 156 8.24 -7.56 -4.12
N VAL A 157 8.76 -6.89 -5.17
CA VAL A 157 10.10 -7.16 -5.72
C VAL A 157 11.16 -6.13 -5.32
N ASP A 158 10.78 -5.02 -4.73
CA ASP A 158 11.67 -3.91 -4.35
C ASP A 158 12.26 -4.05 -2.93
N LEU A 159 12.18 -5.24 -2.33
CA LEU A 159 12.61 -5.49 -0.94
C LEU A 159 13.57 -6.71 -0.81
N GLN A 160 14.37 -7.00 -1.81
CA GLN A 160 15.44 -8.01 -1.71
C GLN A 160 16.51 -7.58 -0.69
N VAL A 161 16.72 -6.27 -0.58
CA VAL A 161 17.61 -5.63 0.38
C VAL A 161 16.84 -4.54 1.11
N LEU A 162 16.99 -4.45 2.43
CA LEU A 162 16.28 -3.47 3.24
C LEU A 162 16.89 -2.07 3.11
N GLY A 163 16.09 -1.11 2.70
CA GLY A 163 16.43 0.32 2.76
C GLY A 163 16.63 0.78 4.21
N GLN A 164 17.62 1.64 4.43
CA GLN A 164 17.93 2.13 5.76
C GLN A 164 17.03 3.31 6.16
N ARG A 165 16.12 3.08 7.09
CA ARG A 165 15.21 4.09 7.63
C ARG A 165 15.74 4.60 8.97
N HIS A 166 16.28 5.83 8.97
CA HIS A 166 16.93 6.42 10.14
C HIS A 166 15.98 6.56 11.34
N LYS A 167 14.69 6.86 11.11
CA LYS A 167 13.69 6.97 12.19
C LYS A 167 13.46 5.62 12.87
N ASP A 168 13.40 4.52 12.10
CA ASP A 168 13.23 3.18 12.65
C ASP A 168 14.40 2.80 13.55
N LEU A 169 15.64 3.03 13.08
CA LEU A 169 16.85 2.77 13.86
C LEU A 169 16.88 3.60 15.15
N LYS A 170 16.58 4.91 15.08
CA LYS A 170 16.55 5.80 16.24
C LYS A 170 15.48 5.43 17.27
N ASN A 171 14.37 4.83 16.83
CA ASN A 171 13.29 4.38 17.70
C ASN A 171 13.48 2.93 18.21
N GLY A 172 14.55 2.26 17.82
CA GLY A 172 14.84 0.88 18.23
C GLY A 172 14.00 -0.18 17.51
N LEU A 173 13.36 0.16 16.38
CA LEU A 173 12.72 -0.78 15.46
C LEU A 173 13.77 -1.44 14.56
N SER A 174 14.84 -1.94 15.16
CA SER A 174 15.80 -2.83 14.53
C SER A 174 15.33 -4.29 14.68
N ALA A 175 15.92 -5.19 13.95
CA ALA A 175 15.78 -6.62 14.20
C ALA A 175 17.03 -7.11 14.97
N PRO A 176 16.93 -7.48 16.26
CA PRO A 176 15.76 -7.44 17.15
C PRO A 176 15.38 -6.01 17.62
N PRO A 177 14.10 -5.77 17.97
CA PRO A 177 13.68 -4.48 18.51
C PRO A 177 14.36 -4.18 19.84
N LYS A 178 14.95 -2.99 19.95
CA LYS A 178 15.60 -2.51 21.20
C LYS A 178 14.75 -1.41 21.81
N LEU A 179 13.87 -1.75 22.73
CA LEU A 179 13.06 -0.76 23.44
C LEU A 179 13.94 0.08 24.36
N THR A 180 13.93 1.40 24.15
CA THR A 180 14.59 2.34 25.06
C THR A 180 13.65 2.77 26.18
N PRO A 181 14.15 3.23 27.34
CA PRO A 181 13.29 3.79 28.39
C PRO A 181 12.38 4.91 27.88
N ALA A 182 12.86 5.72 26.94
CA ALA A 182 12.07 6.79 26.31
C ALA A 182 10.92 6.21 25.47
N SER A 183 11.15 5.11 24.72
CA SER A 183 10.11 4.43 23.94
C SER A 183 9.02 3.84 24.86
N ILE A 184 9.44 3.22 25.97
CA ILE A 184 8.52 2.67 26.97
C ILE A 184 7.69 3.79 27.61
N ALA A 185 8.32 4.88 28.06
CA ALA A 185 7.61 6.03 28.62
C ALA A 185 6.61 6.61 27.62
N ASN A 186 7.01 6.74 26.34
CA ASN A 186 6.08 7.20 25.29
C ASN A 186 4.89 6.27 25.10
N MET A 187 5.09 4.95 25.08
CA MET A 187 3.99 3.97 24.99
C MET A 187 3.01 4.11 26.16
N MET A 188 3.52 4.30 27.38
CA MET A 188 2.69 4.49 28.58
C MET A 188 1.77 5.73 28.49
N THR A 189 2.15 6.76 27.76
CA THR A 189 1.29 7.93 27.51
C THR A 189 0.14 7.66 26.55
N LYS A 190 0.15 6.55 25.81
CA LYS A 190 -0.82 6.21 24.76
C LYS A 190 -1.91 5.26 25.29
N VAL A 191 -2.65 5.71 26.31
CA VAL A 191 -3.62 4.90 27.08
C VAL A 191 -4.60 4.15 26.19
N ARG A 192 -5.22 4.83 25.22
CA ARG A 192 -6.19 4.20 24.30
C ARG A 192 -5.56 3.09 23.46
N TRP A 193 -4.34 3.30 22.96
CA TRP A 193 -3.58 2.30 22.25
C TRP A 193 -3.24 1.12 23.17
N GLY A 194 -2.73 1.40 24.37
CA GLY A 194 -2.37 0.38 25.36
C GLY A 194 -3.55 -0.51 25.76
N LEU A 195 -4.71 0.08 26.05
CA LEU A 195 -5.94 -0.68 26.36
C LEU A 195 -6.36 -1.57 25.18
N GLY A 196 -6.28 -1.06 23.96
CA GLY A 196 -6.54 -1.86 22.76
C GLY A 196 -5.57 -3.06 22.65
N MET A 197 -4.27 -2.83 22.84
CA MET A 197 -3.25 -3.89 22.77
C MET A 197 -3.37 -4.92 23.91
N LEU A 198 -3.87 -4.52 25.07
CA LEU A 198 -4.19 -5.46 26.15
C LEU A 198 -5.42 -6.32 25.82
N GLY A 199 -6.38 -5.77 25.08
CA GLY A 199 -7.61 -6.47 24.70
C GLY A 199 -7.48 -7.44 23.53
N THR A 200 -6.37 -7.43 22.79
CA THR A 200 -6.15 -8.37 21.69
C THR A 200 -5.14 -9.45 22.05
N LYS A 201 -5.34 -10.66 21.52
CA LYS A 201 -4.35 -11.73 21.54
C LYS A 201 -3.33 -11.64 20.38
N ARG A 202 -3.58 -10.78 19.37
CA ARG A 202 -2.75 -10.60 18.17
C ARG A 202 -1.69 -9.54 18.42
N ARG A 203 -0.43 -9.97 18.62
CA ARG A 203 0.67 -9.07 19.00
C ARG A 203 1.97 -9.35 18.26
N PHE A 204 1.98 -10.36 17.40
CA PHE A 204 3.15 -10.83 16.66
C PHE A 204 2.76 -11.06 15.20
N PHE A 205 3.75 -11.27 14.31
CA PHE A 205 3.47 -11.53 12.90
C PHE A 205 2.71 -12.84 12.71
N GLY A 206 1.40 -12.73 12.49
CA GLY A 206 0.48 -13.86 12.46
C GLY A 206 0.69 -14.83 11.28
N ASN A 207 1.38 -14.39 10.23
CA ASN A 207 1.70 -15.27 9.11
C ASN A 207 3.05 -15.96 9.24
N ILE A 208 3.88 -15.57 10.22
CA ILE A 208 5.26 -16.04 10.40
C ILE A 208 5.39 -16.90 11.65
N VAL A 209 5.03 -16.36 12.81
CA VAL A 209 5.17 -17.05 14.10
C VAL A 209 4.29 -18.30 14.11
N GLY A 210 4.89 -19.45 14.42
CA GLY A 210 4.23 -20.77 14.39
C GLY A 210 4.02 -21.37 13.00
N HIS A 211 4.50 -20.70 11.93
CA HIS A 211 4.38 -21.17 10.55
C HIS A 211 5.72 -21.31 9.83
N ALA A 212 6.69 -20.45 10.13
CA ALA A 212 8.04 -20.55 9.60
C ALA A 212 8.90 -21.46 10.49
N GLU A 213 9.77 -22.26 9.89
CA GLU A 213 10.67 -23.15 10.61
C GLU A 213 11.60 -22.37 11.56
N GLY A 214 11.72 -22.82 12.80
CA GLY A 214 12.53 -22.16 13.82
C GLY A 214 11.97 -20.83 14.36
N VAL A 215 10.71 -20.49 14.05
CA VAL A 215 10.02 -19.27 14.54
C VAL A 215 8.77 -19.67 15.32
N GLU A 216 8.98 -20.29 16.47
CA GLU A 216 7.88 -20.69 17.35
C GLU A 216 7.43 -19.55 18.28
N ASP A 217 8.31 -18.59 18.52
CA ASP A 217 8.08 -17.47 19.43
C ASP A 217 8.66 -16.14 18.88
N PRO A 218 8.30 -14.99 19.49
CA PRO A 218 8.78 -13.69 19.05
C PRO A 218 10.29 -13.45 19.21
N SER A 219 10.99 -14.23 20.04
CA SER A 219 12.43 -14.03 20.25
C SER A 219 13.25 -14.54 19.06
N SER A 220 12.80 -15.63 18.43
CA SER A 220 13.40 -16.19 17.22
C SER A 220 13.11 -15.40 15.95
N LEU A 221 12.01 -14.61 15.96
CA LEU A 221 11.55 -13.83 14.81
C LEU A 221 12.60 -12.84 14.27
N SER A 222 13.39 -12.23 15.13
CA SER A 222 14.36 -11.22 14.73
C SER A 222 15.52 -11.77 13.92
N THR A 223 16.03 -12.93 14.34
CA THR A 223 17.10 -13.64 13.63
C THR A 223 16.58 -14.16 12.28
N TRP A 224 15.37 -14.71 12.29
CA TRP A 224 14.72 -15.19 11.08
C TRP A 224 14.50 -14.07 10.07
N THR A 225 13.93 -12.92 10.48
CA THR A 225 13.65 -11.80 9.58
C THR A 225 14.91 -11.29 8.87
N ALA A 226 16.07 -11.31 9.54
CA ALA A 226 17.33 -10.87 8.95
C ALA A 226 17.85 -11.81 7.84
N GLN A 227 17.42 -13.07 7.82
CA GLN A 227 17.94 -14.13 6.94
C GLN A 227 16.92 -14.66 5.93
N ALA A 228 15.63 -14.43 6.17
CA ALA A 228 14.53 -15.03 5.41
C ALA A 228 14.34 -14.47 4.02
N PHE A 229 14.60 -13.16 3.82
CA PHE A 229 14.46 -12.55 2.50
C PHE A 229 15.41 -13.17 1.50
N ASP A 230 14.92 -13.41 0.29
CA ASP A 230 15.70 -13.98 -0.80
C ASP A 230 16.41 -12.88 -1.61
N PRO A 231 17.73 -12.69 -1.45
CA PRO A 231 18.46 -11.70 -2.23
C PRO A 231 18.73 -12.18 -3.67
N SER A 232 18.49 -13.46 -3.96
CA SER A 232 18.70 -14.07 -5.28
C SER A 232 17.44 -14.09 -6.15
N LEU A 233 16.35 -13.40 -5.71
CA LEU A 233 15.12 -13.29 -6.48
C LEU A 233 15.41 -12.78 -7.90
N ASP A 234 14.98 -13.53 -8.88
CA ASP A 234 14.99 -13.18 -10.30
C ASP A 234 13.61 -13.41 -10.95
N TRP A 235 13.50 -13.11 -12.24
CA TRP A 235 12.26 -13.25 -12.98
C TRP A 235 11.85 -14.72 -13.19
N ASP A 236 12.79 -15.65 -13.21
CA ASP A 236 12.50 -17.09 -13.30
C ASP A 236 11.87 -17.60 -11.99
N ARG A 237 12.34 -17.09 -10.87
CA ARG A 237 11.76 -17.35 -9.55
C ARG A 237 10.34 -16.81 -9.44
N ILE A 238 10.08 -15.59 -9.93
CA ILE A 238 8.72 -15.02 -9.98
C ILE A 238 7.81 -15.88 -10.85
N ARG A 239 8.31 -16.39 -11.98
CA ARG A 239 7.55 -17.31 -12.85
C ARG A 239 7.19 -18.62 -12.13
N GLN A 240 8.07 -19.15 -11.27
CA GLN A 240 7.78 -20.31 -10.43
C GLN A 240 6.65 -19.98 -9.44
N PHE A 241 6.70 -18.84 -8.76
CA PHE A 241 5.65 -18.41 -7.84
C PHE A 241 4.31 -18.21 -8.54
N LYS A 242 4.28 -17.67 -9.76
CA LYS A 242 3.04 -17.61 -10.58
C LYS A 242 2.45 -19.01 -10.79
N LYS A 243 3.27 -20.00 -11.09
CA LYS A 243 2.83 -21.39 -11.24
C LYS A 243 2.35 -21.99 -9.93
N MET A 244 3.07 -21.78 -8.83
CA MET A 244 2.70 -22.25 -7.50
C MET A 244 1.37 -21.66 -7.03
N TRP A 245 1.12 -20.38 -7.32
CA TRP A 245 -0.14 -19.70 -6.99
C TRP A 245 -1.30 -20.14 -7.88
N GLY A 246 -1.13 -20.15 -9.19
CA GLY A 246 -2.12 -20.56 -10.18
C GLY A 246 -3.30 -19.61 -10.39
N GLY A 247 -3.30 -18.43 -9.77
CA GLY A 247 -4.32 -17.39 -9.85
C GLY A 247 -3.79 -16.05 -10.34
N PRO A 248 -4.58 -14.96 -10.20
CA PRO A 248 -4.14 -13.62 -10.56
C PRO A 248 -2.90 -13.19 -9.77
N LEU A 249 -1.92 -12.62 -10.49
CA LEU A 249 -0.64 -12.15 -9.95
C LEU A 249 -0.45 -10.67 -10.24
N ILE A 250 -0.16 -9.91 -9.19
CA ILE A 250 0.20 -8.51 -9.24
C ILE A 250 1.67 -8.39 -8.84
N ILE A 251 2.49 -7.67 -9.60
CA ILE A 251 3.90 -7.42 -9.24
C ILE A 251 4.04 -5.97 -8.79
N LYS A 252 4.53 -5.77 -7.56
CA LYS A 252 4.67 -4.47 -6.90
C LYS A 252 6.14 -4.09 -6.74
N GLY A 253 6.47 -2.82 -7.00
CA GLY A 253 7.84 -2.31 -6.83
C GLY A 253 8.53 -1.99 -8.15
N ILE A 254 7.74 -1.81 -9.22
CA ILE A 254 8.23 -1.50 -10.56
C ILE A 254 8.36 0.02 -10.72
N ILE A 255 9.52 0.49 -11.18
CA ILE A 255 9.81 1.90 -11.47
C ILE A 255 10.38 2.07 -12.87
N GLU A 256 10.93 1.02 -13.47
CA GLU A 256 11.56 1.04 -14.79
C GLU A 256 10.73 0.27 -15.83
N PRO A 257 10.66 0.76 -17.08
CA PRO A 257 9.93 0.09 -18.17
C PRO A 257 10.42 -1.32 -18.47
N GLU A 258 11.73 -1.56 -18.36
CA GLU A 258 12.35 -2.86 -18.60
C GLU A 258 11.82 -3.92 -17.62
N ASP A 259 11.66 -3.56 -16.35
CA ASP A 259 11.09 -4.43 -15.33
C ASP A 259 9.59 -4.66 -15.57
N ALA A 260 8.87 -3.65 -16.05
CA ALA A 260 7.47 -3.80 -16.44
C ALA A 260 7.28 -4.79 -17.59
N ILE A 261 8.19 -4.77 -18.59
CA ILE A 261 8.20 -5.76 -19.68
C ILE A 261 8.50 -7.16 -19.15
N GLN A 262 9.43 -7.31 -18.21
CA GLN A 262 9.70 -8.60 -17.57
C GLN A 262 8.49 -9.10 -16.75
N ALA A 263 7.80 -8.22 -16.03
CA ALA A 263 6.57 -8.56 -15.31
C ALA A 263 5.48 -9.08 -16.28
N LEU A 264 5.31 -8.45 -17.43
CA LEU A 264 4.42 -8.94 -18.49
C LEU A 264 4.86 -10.33 -18.98
N ASN A 265 6.18 -10.54 -19.24
CA ASN A 265 6.71 -11.80 -19.75
C ASN A 265 6.57 -12.98 -18.78
N VAL A 266 6.52 -12.76 -17.49
CA VAL A 266 6.27 -13.81 -16.50
C VAL A 266 4.77 -14.10 -16.32
N GLY A 267 3.89 -13.36 -17.02
CA GLY A 267 2.45 -13.56 -17.01
C GLY A 267 1.77 -12.90 -15.82
N ALA A 268 2.26 -11.76 -15.35
CA ALA A 268 1.54 -10.96 -14.37
C ALA A 268 0.23 -10.40 -14.98
N ASP A 269 -0.81 -10.31 -14.15
CA ASP A 269 -2.11 -9.75 -14.55
C ASP A 269 -2.15 -8.23 -14.34
N ALA A 270 -1.34 -7.73 -13.40
CA ALA A 270 -1.13 -6.30 -13.17
C ALA A 270 0.25 -6.01 -12.59
N ILE A 271 0.66 -4.75 -12.70
CA ILE A 271 1.82 -4.21 -11.99
C ILE A 271 1.42 -3.01 -11.14
N ILE A 272 2.16 -2.77 -10.06
CA ILE A 272 2.05 -1.55 -9.27
C ILE A 272 3.34 -0.76 -9.44
N VAL A 273 3.26 0.38 -10.10
CA VAL A 273 4.32 1.37 -10.18
C VAL A 273 4.54 1.93 -8.78
N SER A 274 5.69 1.62 -8.19
CA SER A 274 5.92 1.79 -6.76
C SER A 274 7.40 1.89 -6.44
N ASN A 275 7.78 2.84 -5.59
CA ASN A 275 9.06 2.92 -4.93
C ASN A 275 8.95 2.63 -3.41
N HIS A 276 7.95 1.80 -3.03
CA HIS A 276 7.67 1.44 -1.63
C HIS A 276 7.37 2.65 -0.73
N GLY A 277 6.81 3.71 -1.31
CA GLY A 277 6.55 4.96 -0.57
C GLY A 277 7.81 5.71 -0.14
N GLY A 278 8.90 5.61 -0.91
CA GLY A 278 10.20 6.21 -0.61
C GLY A 278 10.93 5.54 0.55
N ARG A 279 10.68 4.25 0.80
CA ARG A 279 11.22 3.50 1.96
C ARG A 279 12.37 2.57 1.58
N GLN A 280 12.70 2.45 0.30
CA GLN A 280 13.77 1.62 -0.26
C GLN A 280 14.88 2.49 -0.83
N LEU A 281 15.06 2.60 -2.14
CA LEU A 281 16.07 3.45 -2.72
C LEU A 281 15.68 4.92 -2.60
N ASP A 282 16.47 5.71 -1.89
CA ASP A 282 16.32 7.18 -1.86
C ASP A 282 17.04 7.78 -3.07
N GLY A 283 16.49 8.82 -3.67
CA GLY A 283 16.95 9.37 -4.95
C GLY A 283 16.36 8.67 -6.18
N ALA A 284 15.52 7.64 -6.01
CA ALA A 284 14.72 7.09 -7.10
C ALA A 284 13.61 8.06 -7.51
N LEU A 285 13.13 7.95 -8.76
CA LEU A 285 12.00 8.75 -9.24
C LEU A 285 10.75 8.54 -8.36
N SER A 286 9.92 9.58 -8.26
CA SER A 286 8.57 9.41 -7.77
C SER A 286 7.76 8.52 -8.71
N SER A 287 6.85 7.71 -8.13
CA SER A 287 6.06 6.76 -8.92
C SER A 287 5.21 7.43 -9.99
N VAL A 288 4.65 8.63 -9.72
CA VAL A 288 3.85 9.37 -10.70
C VAL A 288 4.68 9.88 -11.88
N ARG A 289 5.98 10.13 -11.68
CA ARG A 289 6.89 10.50 -12.79
C ARG A 289 7.33 9.30 -13.61
N ALA A 290 7.49 8.14 -12.99
CA ALA A 290 7.82 6.89 -13.69
C ALA A 290 6.64 6.33 -14.49
N LEU A 291 5.41 6.63 -14.08
CA LEU A 291 4.18 6.04 -14.64
C LEU A 291 4.05 6.17 -16.17
N PRO A 292 4.31 7.33 -16.82
CA PRO A 292 4.13 7.46 -18.28
C PRO A 292 4.99 6.49 -19.08
N ALA A 293 6.28 6.38 -18.80
CA ALA A 293 7.18 5.49 -19.52
C ALA A 293 6.79 4.00 -19.36
N ILE A 294 6.32 3.63 -18.18
CA ILE A 294 5.84 2.26 -17.92
C ILE A 294 4.54 2.00 -18.70
N LEU A 295 3.61 2.96 -18.73
CA LEU A 295 2.38 2.84 -19.52
C LEU A 295 2.66 2.72 -21.02
N ASP A 296 3.62 3.48 -21.53
CA ASP A 296 4.02 3.41 -22.94
C ASP A 296 4.61 2.03 -23.30
N ALA A 297 5.27 1.36 -22.35
CA ALA A 297 5.86 0.03 -22.56
C ALA A 297 4.83 -1.11 -22.49
N VAL A 298 3.86 -1.06 -21.55
CA VAL A 298 3.02 -2.22 -21.23
C VAL A 298 1.53 -1.89 -20.99
N GLY A 299 1.12 -0.62 -20.98
CA GLY A 299 -0.21 -0.20 -20.53
C GLY A 299 -1.39 -0.70 -21.37
N ASP A 300 -1.15 -1.15 -22.59
CA ASP A 300 -2.15 -1.77 -23.48
C ASP A 300 -2.27 -3.30 -23.31
N LYS A 301 -1.39 -3.91 -22.51
CA LYS A 301 -1.24 -5.38 -22.38
C LYS A 301 -1.55 -5.91 -20.99
N ILE A 302 -1.44 -5.07 -19.95
CA ILE A 302 -1.55 -5.44 -18.55
C ILE A 302 -2.12 -4.27 -17.76
N GLU A 303 -2.86 -4.52 -16.67
CA GLU A 303 -3.30 -3.43 -15.81
C GLU A 303 -2.09 -2.77 -15.11
N VAL A 304 -1.95 -1.46 -15.28
CA VAL A 304 -0.92 -0.67 -14.61
C VAL A 304 -1.58 0.12 -13.47
N HIS A 305 -1.17 -0.16 -12.26
CA HIS A 305 -1.60 0.53 -11.06
C HIS A 305 -0.48 1.42 -10.53
N LEU A 306 -0.82 2.31 -9.60
CA LEU A 306 0.15 3.20 -8.98
C LEU A 306 -0.03 3.27 -7.46
N ASP A 307 1.06 3.25 -6.72
CA ASP A 307 1.11 3.66 -5.32
C ASP A 307 2.18 4.71 -5.08
N SER A 308 2.45 5.03 -3.83
CA SER A 308 3.41 6.02 -3.37
C SER A 308 2.97 7.47 -3.58
N GLY A 309 2.81 8.18 -2.49
CA GLY A 309 2.54 9.62 -2.50
C GLY A 309 1.07 10.03 -2.38
N ILE A 310 0.11 9.20 -2.70
CA ILE A 310 -1.31 9.54 -2.69
C ILE A 310 -1.79 9.88 -1.28
N ARG A 311 -2.32 11.11 -1.11
CA ARG A 311 -2.86 11.67 0.14
C ARG A 311 -4.24 12.28 -0.01
N SER A 312 -4.73 12.41 -1.23
CA SER A 312 -6.01 13.03 -1.56
C SER A 312 -6.71 12.29 -2.70
N GLY A 313 -8.00 12.55 -2.88
CA GLY A 313 -8.73 12.09 -4.06
C GLY A 313 -8.25 12.77 -5.34
N GLN A 314 -7.68 13.97 -5.22
CA GLN A 314 -7.05 14.66 -6.34
C GLN A 314 -5.80 13.94 -6.84
N ASP A 315 -4.94 13.44 -5.93
CA ASP A 315 -3.76 12.67 -6.32
C ASP A 315 -4.15 11.37 -7.04
N ALA A 316 -5.15 10.67 -6.49
CA ALA A 316 -5.68 9.46 -7.11
C ALA A 316 -6.29 9.76 -8.50
N LEU A 317 -7.05 10.84 -8.65
CA LEU A 317 -7.61 11.28 -9.94
C LEU A 317 -6.51 11.64 -10.95
N LYS A 318 -5.44 12.33 -10.52
CA LYS A 318 -4.28 12.63 -11.38
C LYS A 318 -3.59 11.36 -11.87
N ALA A 319 -3.42 10.37 -11.00
CA ALA A 319 -2.84 9.08 -11.40
C ALA A 319 -3.72 8.35 -12.43
N VAL A 320 -5.04 8.31 -12.22
CA VAL A 320 -6.01 7.75 -13.18
C VAL A 320 -5.96 8.53 -14.51
N ALA A 321 -5.96 9.84 -14.45
CA ALA A 321 -5.85 10.69 -15.64
C ALA A 321 -4.54 10.48 -16.40
N MET A 322 -3.44 10.17 -15.71
CA MET A 322 -2.17 9.79 -16.34
C MET A 322 -2.23 8.42 -17.02
N GLY A 323 -3.23 7.59 -16.72
CA GLY A 323 -3.48 6.28 -17.34
C GLY A 323 -3.42 5.10 -16.37
N ALA A 324 -3.23 5.31 -15.06
CA ALA A 324 -3.29 4.22 -14.11
C ALA A 324 -4.72 3.65 -14.02
N LYS A 325 -4.86 2.32 -14.11
CA LYS A 325 -6.15 1.63 -13.96
C LYS A 325 -6.63 1.61 -12.51
N GLY A 326 -5.72 1.64 -11.56
CA GLY A 326 -6.02 1.68 -10.14
C GLY A 326 -4.89 2.32 -9.33
N THR A 327 -5.21 2.73 -8.12
CA THR A 327 -4.28 3.37 -7.20
C THR A 327 -4.30 2.71 -5.83
N TYR A 328 -3.27 2.92 -5.02
CA TYR A 328 -3.22 2.36 -3.67
C TYR A 328 -2.86 3.44 -2.66
N ILE A 329 -3.54 3.40 -1.53
CA ILE A 329 -3.23 4.23 -0.37
C ILE A 329 -2.64 3.36 0.73
N GLY A 330 -1.45 3.71 1.23
CA GLY A 330 -0.81 3.08 2.39
C GLY A 330 -0.98 3.97 3.62
N ARG A 331 -0.18 5.04 3.68
CA ARG A 331 -0.19 5.96 4.82
C ARG A 331 -1.55 6.59 5.09
N ALA A 332 -2.30 6.97 4.05
CA ALA A 332 -3.59 7.63 4.22
C ALA A 332 -4.58 6.79 5.05
N PHE A 333 -4.71 5.48 4.75
CA PHE A 333 -5.57 4.62 5.56
C PHE A 333 -4.96 4.31 6.93
N THR A 334 -3.63 4.17 7.03
CA THR A 334 -2.92 3.93 8.30
C THR A 334 -3.12 5.08 9.27
N TYR A 335 -3.14 6.33 8.80
CA TYR A 335 -3.48 7.49 9.63
C TYR A 335 -4.91 7.38 10.17
N GLY A 336 -5.87 7.03 9.31
CA GLY A 336 -7.24 6.78 9.72
C GLY A 336 -7.32 5.69 10.79
N LEU A 337 -6.67 4.56 10.54
CA LEU A 337 -6.67 3.42 11.44
C LEU A 337 -6.12 3.77 12.83
N GLY A 338 -4.92 4.36 12.90
CA GLY A 338 -4.32 4.75 14.18
C GLY A 338 -5.03 5.92 14.84
N ALA A 339 -5.72 6.77 14.07
CA ALA A 339 -6.55 7.84 14.60
C ALA A 339 -7.85 7.33 15.23
N MET A 340 -8.62 6.47 14.54
CA MET A 340 -10.00 6.16 14.92
C MET A 340 -10.38 4.68 14.75
N GLY A 341 -9.44 3.80 14.39
CA GLY A 341 -9.73 2.39 14.11
C GLY A 341 -10.46 2.21 12.77
N GLU A 342 -11.40 1.28 12.69
CA GLU A 342 -12.21 1.00 11.50
C GLU A 342 -12.91 2.25 10.95
N GLU A 343 -13.54 3.04 11.84
CA GLU A 343 -14.19 4.29 11.46
C GLU A 343 -13.23 5.29 10.81
N GLY A 344 -11.97 5.34 11.28
CA GLY A 344 -10.96 6.22 10.69
C GLY A 344 -10.52 5.79 9.29
N VAL A 345 -10.47 4.49 9.01
CA VAL A 345 -10.21 3.97 7.65
C VAL A 345 -11.38 4.31 6.73
N THR A 346 -12.62 4.10 7.19
CA THR A 346 -13.82 4.49 6.44
C THR A 346 -13.80 5.98 6.13
N ARG A 347 -13.46 6.83 7.12
CA ARG A 347 -13.38 8.28 6.92
C ARG A 347 -12.29 8.66 5.91
N ALA A 348 -11.13 7.99 5.92
CA ALA A 348 -10.09 8.22 4.92
C ALA A 348 -10.57 7.89 3.50
N LEU A 349 -11.31 6.79 3.33
CA LEU A 349 -11.91 6.41 2.05
C LEU A 349 -12.98 7.42 1.61
N GLU A 350 -13.84 7.88 2.52
CA GLU A 350 -14.87 8.90 2.22
C GLU A 350 -14.27 10.22 1.77
N VAL A 351 -13.20 10.70 2.43
CA VAL A 351 -12.49 11.92 2.04
C VAL A 351 -11.93 11.78 0.63
N ILE A 352 -11.18 10.71 0.36
CA ILE A 352 -10.57 10.48 -0.95
C ILE A 352 -11.64 10.34 -2.04
N HIS A 353 -12.70 9.59 -1.77
CA HIS A 353 -13.82 9.43 -2.71
C HIS A 353 -14.47 10.77 -3.05
N LYS A 354 -14.77 11.59 -2.04
CA LYS A 354 -15.44 12.88 -2.22
C LYS A 354 -14.58 13.87 -2.99
N GLU A 355 -13.29 13.93 -2.67
CA GLU A 355 -12.34 14.78 -3.39
C GLU A 355 -12.19 14.33 -4.86
N MET A 356 -12.12 13.02 -5.12
CA MET A 356 -12.05 12.47 -6.48
C MET A 356 -13.30 12.80 -7.28
N GLU A 357 -14.50 12.54 -6.72
CA GLU A 357 -15.80 12.81 -7.38
C GLU A 357 -15.95 14.27 -7.74
N ILE A 358 -15.68 15.18 -6.79
CA ILE A 358 -15.81 16.62 -7.02
C ILE A 358 -14.79 17.13 -8.04
N SER A 359 -13.53 16.69 -7.93
CA SER A 359 -12.47 17.12 -8.85
C SER A 359 -12.72 16.62 -10.26
N MET A 360 -13.21 15.38 -10.43
CA MET A 360 -13.64 14.83 -11.71
C MET A 360 -14.75 15.70 -12.35
N ALA A 361 -15.74 16.09 -11.55
CA ALA A 361 -16.83 16.96 -12.00
C ALA A 361 -16.31 18.33 -12.46
N PHE A 362 -15.40 18.97 -11.71
CA PHE A 362 -14.77 20.23 -12.12
C PHE A 362 -13.96 20.10 -13.42
N CYS A 363 -13.48 18.90 -13.74
CA CYS A 363 -12.82 18.61 -15.01
C CYS A 363 -13.79 18.28 -16.15
N GLY A 364 -15.10 18.25 -15.89
CA GLY A 364 -16.14 18.01 -16.90
C GLY A 364 -16.40 16.54 -17.21
N HIS A 365 -16.09 15.62 -16.29
CA HIS A 365 -16.34 14.19 -16.43
C HIS A 365 -17.37 13.69 -15.41
N THR A 366 -18.28 12.83 -15.87
CA THR A 366 -19.29 12.15 -15.04
C THR A 366 -18.96 10.69 -14.75
N ASP A 367 -18.02 10.09 -15.49
CA ASP A 367 -17.58 8.71 -15.32
C ASP A 367 -16.05 8.67 -15.22
N ILE A 368 -15.55 8.08 -14.12
CA ILE A 368 -14.11 7.93 -13.86
C ILE A 368 -13.40 7.13 -14.97
N ASN A 369 -14.10 6.22 -15.63
CA ASN A 369 -13.54 5.38 -16.69
C ASN A 369 -13.32 6.15 -18.00
N THR A 370 -13.86 7.38 -18.13
CA THR A 370 -13.64 8.26 -19.28
C THR A 370 -12.57 9.31 -19.02
N VAL A 371 -12.00 9.33 -17.82
CA VAL A 371 -10.95 10.28 -17.45
C VAL A 371 -9.64 9.90 -18.11
N ASP A 372 -8.99 10.88 -18.74
CA ASP A 372 -7.72 10.74 -19.41
C ASP A 372 -6.80 11.97 -19.21
N ARG A 373 -5.63 11.97 -19.84
CA ARG A 373 -4.64 13.05 -19.74
C ARG A 373 -5.16 14.43 -20.16
N SER A 374 -6.27 14.51 -20.90
CA SER A 374 -6.85 15.78 -21.36
C SER A 374 -7.33 16.68 -20.21
N ILE A 375 -7.59 16.09 -19.03
CA ILE A 375 -7.96 16.87 -17.83
C ILE A 375 -6.76 17.48 -17.11
N LEU A 376 -5.53 17.25 -17.59
CA LEU A 376 -4.31 17.73 -16.93
C LEU A 376 -3.52 18.71 -17.82
N HIS A 377 -2.93 19.71 -17.16
CA HIS A 377 -1.78 20.42 -17.66
C HIS A 377 -0.53 19.75 -17.10
N ILE A 378 0.23 19.09 -17.97
CA ILE A 378 1.44 18.35 -17.60
C ILE A 378 2.65 19.20 -18.02
N PRO A 379 3.56 19.60 -17.11
CA PRO A 379 4.75 20.35 -17.46
C PRO A 379 5.64 19.59 -18.46
N LYS A 380 6.31 20.32 -19.36
CA LYS A 380 7.34 19.73 -20.22
C LYS A 380 8.43 19.09 -19.34
N GLY A 381 8.91 17.91 -19.74
CA GLY A 381 9.93 17.18 -19.00
C GLY A 381 9.42 16.60 -17.66
N PHE A 382 8.12 16.51 -17.41
CA PHE A 382 7.58 15.94 -16.17
C PHE A 382 8.04 14.50 -15.95
N SER A 383 8.02 13.69 -17.00
CA SER A 383 8.49 12.29 -16.95
C SER A 383 10.02 12.17 -17.04
N GLY A 384 10.73 13.28 -17.29
CA GLY A 384 12.17 13.34 -17.49
C GLY A 384 12.57 13.03 -18.94
N ASP A 385 13.27 13.97 -19.56
CA ASP A 385 14.06 13.67 -20.76
C ASP A 385 15.45 13.26 -20.24
N TRP A 386 15.55 11.99 -19.77
CA TRP A 386 16.81 11.46 -19.25
C TRP A 386 17.66 11.00 -20.42
N GLU A 387 18.90 11.51 -20.53
CA GLU A 387 19.91 10.90 -21.35
C GLU A 387 20.28 9.55 -20.70
N THR A 388 19.89 8.44 -21.33
CA THR A 388 20.28 7.08 -20.95
C THR A 388 21.45 6.59 -21.76
#